data_a835c7921c0461062b29eaa994fe5009
#
_entry.id   a835c7921c0461062b29eaa994fe5009
#
_cell.length_a   1.000
_cell.length_b   1.000
_cell.length_c   1.000
_cell.angle_alpha   90.00
_cell.angle_beta   90.00
_cell.angle_gamma   90.00
#
_symmetry.space_group_name_H-M   'P 1'
#
loop_
_entity.id
_entity.type
_entity.pdbx_description
1 polymer ?
#
loop_
_entity_poly.entity_id
_entity_poly.type
_entity_poly.pdbx_seq_one_letter_code
_entity_poly.pdbx_strand_id
1 'polypeptide(L)'
;MVALLMIFILVSCTSRNQSEVEEEKTTLAIPSVCIWDGISVRQEPFRKATVVSNLNLGELVTYLGISAVDSTYKNQVYYQIRLSDESLAWAPAFSLVTDASPAVVIQEVPVYLRPDLLTITDRTLEVMEIIAVIKKSDDWINFYSAKKIRNGWIKSEAISDNIEDIAFALYAMRILNEKNDIPLADKIDSILKYNLHPDAVFVSLLEEIREKEKERLKIEEIVIQNFRQNND
;
A
#
# COMPACT_ATOMS: atom_id res chain seq x y z
N MET A 1 13.13 42.64 86.82
CA MET A 1 13.36 41.32 86.18
C MET A 1 12.41 41.22 85.04
N VAL A 2 12.93 41.43 83.81
CA VAL A 2 12.10 41.37 82.60
C VAL A 2 12.46 40.07 81.92
N ALA A 3 11.52 39.16 81.76
CA ALA A 3 11.69 37.89 81.08
C ALA A 3 11.47 38.12 79.57
N LEU A 4 12.52 37.90 78.80
CA LEU A 4 12.50 37.99 77.31
C LEU A 4 12.05 36.67 76.75
N LEU A 5 10.84 36.67 76.14
CA LEU A 5 10.23 35.53 75.46
C LEU A 5 10.74 35.48 74.01
N MET A 6 11.64 34.56 73.68
CA MET A 6 12.08 34.30 72.31
C MET A 6 11.07 33.43 71.60
N ILE A 7 10.39 34.00 70.61
CA ILE A 7 9.50 33.26 69.69
C ILE A 7 10.36 32.70 68.55
N PHE A 8 10.51 31.37 68.48
CA PHE A 8 11.08 30.67 67.37
C PHE A 8 10.05 30.50 66.26
N ILE A 9 10.21 31.21 65.13
CA ILE A 9 9.40 31.01 63.95
C ILE A 9 10.03 29.90 63.13
N LEU A 10 9.40 28.71 63.15
CA LEU A 10 9.74 27.61 62.24
C LEU A 10 9.21 27.94 60.84
N VAL A 11 10.12 28.31 59.94
CA VAL A 11 9.81 28.39 58.51
C VAL A 11 9.78 26.98 57.96
N SER A 12 8.58 26.44 57.76
CA SER A 12 8.36 25.18 57.07
C SER A 12 8.52 25.44 55.56
N CYS A 13 9.62 25.00 54.99
CA CYS A 13 9.79 24.91 53.54
C CYS A 13 8.90 23.80 52.99
N THR A 14 7.74 24.19 52.50
CA THR A 14 6.90 23.27 51.70
C THR A 14 7.58 23.04 50.35
N SER A 15 8.23 21.92 50.16
CA SER A 15 8.70 21.46 48.87
C SER A 15 7.45 21.26 47.98
N ARG A 16 7.26 22.19 47.06
CA ARG A 16 6.28 22.08 45.99
C ARG A 16 6.77 21.03 45.02
N ASN A 17 6.30 19.78 45.15
CA ASN A 17 6.41 18.77 44.10
C ASN A 17 5.74 19.38 42.87
N GLN A 18 6.56 19.87 41.95
CA GLN A 18 6.17 19.98 40.57
C GLN A 18 6.02 18.54 40.07
N SER A 19 4.80 18.03 40.09
CA SER A 19 4.44 16.94 39.19
C SER A 19 4.63 17.49 37.78
N GLU A 20 5.72 17.11 37.14
CA GLU A 20 5.83 17.17 35.69
C GLU A 20 4.64 16.39 35.15
N VAL A 21 3.64 17.13 34.70
CA VAL A 21 2.64 16.58 33.82
C VAL A 21 3.43 16.29 32.53
N GLU A 22 3.87 15.05 32.37
CA GLU A 22 4.23 14.54 31.06
C GLU A 22 2.99 14.78 30.19
N GLU A 23 3.05 15.80 29.34
CA GLU A 23 2.12 15.95 28.23
C GLU A 23 2.25 14.65 27.43
N GLU A 24 1.30 13.77 27.61
CA GLU A 24 1.13 12.58 26.79
C GLU A 24 0.97 13.10 25.35
N LYS A 25 2.10 13.11 24.63
CA LYS A 25 2.19 13.56 23.25
C LYS A 25 1.28 12.64 22.47
N THR A 26 0.02 13.06 22.30
CA THR A 26 -0.97 12.29 21.55
C THR A 26 -0.38 12.01 20.18
N THR A 27 0.19 10.83 20.03
CA THR A 27 0.77 10.39 18.75
C THR A 27 -0.38 10.16 17.79
N LEU A 28 -0.41 10.89 16.70
CA LEU A 28 -1.40 10.70 15.66
C LEU A 28 -1.27 9.26 15.12
N ALA A 29 -2.41 8.64 14.86
CA ALA A 29 -2.48 7.31 14.26
C ALA A 29 -3.19 7.44 12.90
N ILE A 30 -2.41 7.73 11.85
CA ILE A 30 -2.94 8.01 10.51
C ILE A 30 -2.73 6.77 9.64
N PRO A 31 -3.80 6.09 9.20
CA PRO A 31 -3.67 4.95 8.28
C PRO A 31 -2.95 5.40 7.00
N SER A 32 -2.00 4.62 6.55
CA SER A 32 -1.17 4.98 5.40
C SER A 32 -0.86 3.75 4.57
N VAL A 33 -0.93 3.88 3.25
CA VAL A 33 -0.73 2.77 2.31
C VAL A 33 0.61 2.93 1.61
N CYS A 34 1.40 1.85 1.59
CA CYS A 34 2.59 1.79 0.76
C CYS A 34 2.19 1.58 -0.70
N ILE A 35 2.64 2.48 -1.59
CA ILE A 35 2.32 2.46 -3.01
C ILE A 35 3.46 1.95 -3.88
N TRP A 36 4.56 1.50 -3.29
CA TRP A 36 5.70 0.92 -3.97
C TRP A 36 6.05 -0.45 -3.38
N ASP A 37 6.60 -1.33 -4.19
CA ASP A 37 7.06 -2.64 -3.74
C ASP A 37 8.51 -2.59 -3.25
N GLY A 38 8.81 -3.39 -2.19
CA GLY A 38 10.18 -3.57 -1.69
C GLY A 38 10.81 -2.33 -1.04
N ILE A 39 10.01 -1.45 -0.44
CA ILE A 39 10.52 -0.24 0.23
C ILE A 39 11.18 -0.59 1.55
N SER A 40 12.48 -0.35 1.65
CA SER A 40 13.23 -0.55 2.89
C SER A 40 12.84 0.48 3.95
N VAL A 41 12.34 -0.01 5.10
CA VAL A 41 12.11 0.80 6.31
C VAL A 41 13.27 0.63 7.28
N ARG A 42 13.58 1.69 8.00
CA ARG A 42 14.84 1.83 8.72
C ARG A 42 14.64 2.17 10.18
N GLN A 43 15.66 1.87 10.99
CA GLN A 43 15.68 2.18 12.41
C GLN A 43 15.72 3.70 12.67
N GLU A 44 16.34 4.46 11.77
CA GLU A 44 16.54 5.92 11.88
C GLU A 44 16.22 6.60 10.54
N PRO A 45 15.89 7.93 10.52
CA PRO A 45 15.39 8.61 9.35
C PRO A 45 16.51 9.06 8.38
N PHE A 46 17.39 8.14 8.00
CA PHE A 46 18.40 8.42 6.98
C PHE A 46 18.76 7.17 6.17
N ARG A 47 19.22 7.40 4.93
CA ARG A 47 19.42 6.37 3.91
C ARG A 47 20.38 5.24 4.33
N LYS A 48 21.40 5.54 5.13
CA LYS A 48 22.41 4.56 5.54
C LYS A 48 22.08 3.86 6.85
N ALA A 49 20.96 4.21 7.50
CA ALA A 49 20.53 3.55 8.72
C ALA A 49 20.20 2.06 8.47
N THR A 50 20.26 1.28 9.54
CA THR A 50 19.95 -0.16 9.51
C THR A 50 18.54 -0.39 8.99
N VAL A 51 18.39 -1.28 8.01
CA VAL A 51 17.09 -1.74 7.51
C VAL A 51 16.51 -2.71 8.53
N VAL A 52 15.27 -2.46 8.96
CA VAL A 52 14.53 -3.31 9.90
C VAL A 52 13.53 -4.21 9.21
N SER A 53 12.92 -3.73 8.10
CA SER A 53 11.98 -4.49 7.29
C SER A 53 11.85 -3.89 5.90
N ASN A 54 11.02 -4.50 5.05
CA ASN A 54 10.60 -3.93 3.77
C ASN A 54 9.08 -3.86 3.73
N LEU A 55 8.53 -2.76 3.20
CA LEU A 55 7.11 -2.64 2.88
C LEU A 55 6.86 -3.10 1.46
N ASN A 56 5.73 -3.73 1.27
CA ASN A 56 5.24 -4.15 -0.03
C ASN A 56 4.15 -3.20 -0.55
N LEU A 57 3.91 -3.27 -1.84
CA LEU A 57 2.80 -2.55 -2.47
C LEU A 57 1.46 -2.94 -1.80
N GLY A 58 0.64 -1.93 -1.47
CA GLY A 58 -0.65 -2.13 -0.82
C GLY A 58 -0.58 -2.37 0.70
N GLU A 59 0.61 -2.48 1.28
CA GLU A 59 0.75 -2.71 2.73
C GLU A 59 0.27 -1.50 3.53
N LEU A 60 -0.59 -1.77 4.53
CA LEU A 60 -1.14 -0.77 5.43
C LEU A 60 -0.23 -0.60 6.65
N VAL A 61 0.14 0.64 6.93
CA VAL A 61 0.94 1.02 8.10
C VAL A 61 0.29 2.21 8.80
N THR A 62 0.71 2.50 10.04
CA THR A 62 0.25 3.68 10.77
C THR A 62 1.33 4.75 10.77
N TYR A 63 1.07 5.90 10.13
CA TYR A 63 1.92 7.09 10.26
C TYR A 63 1.64 7.80 11.58
N LEU A 64 2.69 8.13 12.33
CA LEU A 64 2.59 8.68 13.69
C LEU A 64 2.59 10.21 13.74
N GLY A 65 2.49 10.89 12.58
CA GLY A 65 2.54 12.35 12.50
C GLY A 65 3.94 12.94 12.67
N ILE A 66 4.98 12.09 12.73
CA ILE A 66 6.36 12.49 12.96
C ILE A 66 7.16 12.33 11.65
N SER A 67 7.82 13.42 11.24
CA SER A 67 8.66 13.42 10.04
C SER A 67 10.07 13.94 10.35
N ALA A 68 11.04 13.47 9.57
CA ALA A 68 12.43 13.94 9.62
C ALA A 68 13.01 14.02 8.22
N VAL A 69 14.04 14.85 8.04
CA VAL A 69 14.71 15.08 6.76
C VAL A 69 16.14 14.57 6.81
N ASP A 70 16.50 13.69 5.89
CA ASP A 70 17.89 13.30 5.65
C ASP A 70 18.56 14.34 4.73
N SER A 71 19.24 15.31 5.33
CA SER A 71 19.99 16.33 4.61
C SER A 71 21.21 15.76 3.88
N THR A 72 21.68 14.58 4.24
CA THR A 72 22.84 13.92 3.61
C THR A 72 22.48 13.27 2.28
N TYR A 73 21.18 13.06 2.02
CA TYR A 73 20.70 12.46 0.79
C TYR A 73 19.49 13.20 0.22
N LYS A 74 19.73 14.17 -0.66
CA LYS A 74 18.71 14.90 -1.45
C LYS A 74 17.57 15.50 -0.63
N ASN A 75 17.79 15.81 0.65
CA ASN A 75 16.73 16.23 1.59
C ASN A 75 15.54 15.27 1.61
N GLN A 76 15.83 13.96 1.59
CA GLN A 76 14.82 12.92 1.61
C GLN A 76 14.02 13.01 2.91
N VAL A 77 12.69 13.12 2.80
CA VAL A 77 11.78 13.10 3.95
C VAL A 77 11.47 11.66 4.32
N TYR A 78 11.49 11.38 5.63
CA TYR A 78 11.08 10.11 6.22
C TYR A 78 9.90 10.34 7.18
N TYR A 79 8.97 9.40 7.20
CA TYR A 79 7.86 9.34 8.14
C TYR A 79 8.10 8.23 9.15
N GLN A 80 7.88 8.54 10.44
CA GLN A 80 7.87 7.50 11.47
C GLN A 80 6.57 6.75 11.39
N ILE A 81 6.67 5.45 11.26
CA ILE A 81 5.53 4.54 11.10
C ILE A 81 5.54 3.46 12.17
N ARG A 82 4.36 2.89 12.39
CA ARG A 82 4.17 1.66 13.14
C ARG A 82 3.78 0.57 12.16
N LEU A 83 4.50 -0.55 12.21
CA LEU A 83 4.24 -1.74 11.40
C LEU A 83 3.12 -2.59 12.03
N SER A 84 2.70 -3.64 11.32
CA SER A 84 1.65 -4.57 11.79
C SER A 84 2.02 -5.36 13.04
N ASP A 85 3.32 -5.53 13.31
CA ASP A 85 3.86 -6.17 14.53
C ASP A 85 4.11 -5.17 15.66
N GLU A 86 3.54 -3.95 15.58
CA GLU A 86 3.70 -2.83 16.51
C GLU A 86 5.12 -2.23 16.57
N SER A 87 6.08 -2.73 15.82
CA SER A 87 7.42 -2.17 15.76
C SER A 87 7.44 -0.79 15.08
N LEU A 88 8.35 0.08 15.54
CA LEU A 88 8.53 1.42 14.99
C LEU A 88 9.66 1.43 13.97
N ALA A 89 9.43 2.11 12.85
CA ALA A 89 10.40 2.26 11.80
C ALA A 89 10.23 3.61 11.07
N TRP A 90 11.18 3.92 10.19
CA TRP A 90 11.14 5.09 9.33
C TRP A 90 11.05 4.67 7.87
N ALA A 91 10.00 5.12 7.19
CA ALA A 91 9.77 4.91 5.76
C ALA A 91 10.01 6.20 4.96
N PRO A 92 10.55 6.11 3.74
CA PRO A 92 10.61 7.27 2.86
C PRO A 92 9.20 7.81 2.56
N ALA A 93 8.98 9.10 2.78
CA ALA A 93 7.65 9.72 2.67
C ALA A 93 7.01 9.54 1.28
N PHE A 94 7.81 9.51 0.20
CA PHE A 94 7.32 9.33 -1.16
C PHE A 94 6.66 7.98 -1.41
N SER A 95 6.93 6.99 -0.57
CA SER A 95 6.39 5.62 -0.71
C SER A 95 5.04 5.44 -0.05
N LEU A 96 4.57 6.42 0.71
CA LEU A 96 3.35 6.33 1.49
C LEU A 96 2.31 7.36 1.04
N VAL A 97 1.07 6.91 0.96
CA VAL A 97 -0.11 7.78 0.88
C VAL A 97 -0.77 7.76 2.24
N THR A 98 -0.77 8.90 2.92
CA THR A 98 -1.34 9.06 4.26
C THR A 98 -2.83 9.31 4.19
N ASP A 99 -3.56 8.95 5.27
CA ASP A 99 -5.03 9.03 5.35
C ASP A 99 -5.71 8.28 4.19
N ALA A 100 -5.26 7.05 3.96
CA ALA A 100 -5.68 6.23 2.84
C ALA A 100 -5.86 4.77 3.25
N SER A 101 -6.66 4.04 2.46
CA SER A 101 -6.85 2.59 2.56
C SER A 101 -6.47 1.89 1.25
N PRO A 102 -5.96 0.65 1.28
CA PRO A 102 -5.66 -0.09 0.08
C PRO A 102 -6.93 -0.59 -0.60
N ALA A 103 -6.90 -0.68 -1.92
CA ALA A 103 -7.91 -1.35 -2.71
C ALA A 103 -7.29 -1.92 -3.99
N VAL A 104 -8.01 -2.81 -4.64
CA VAL A 104 -7.64 -3.42 -5.93
C VAL A 104 -8.71 -3.15 -6.98
N VAL A 105 -8.28 -2.87 -8.19
CA VAL A 105 -9.15 -2.67 -9.35
C VAL A 105 -9.67 -4.04 -9.83
N ILE A 106 -11.00 -4.21 -9.89
CA ILE A 106 -11.64 -5.48 -10.26
C ILE A 106 -12.13 -5.52 -11.72
N GLN A 107 -12.25 -4.38 -12.34
CA GLN A 107 -12.56 -4.24 -13.78
C GLN A 107 -11.84 -3.01 -14.34
N GLU A 108 -11.49 -3.04 -15.62
CA GLU A 108 -10.89 -1.89 -16.27
C GLU A 108 -11.82 -0.67 -16.14
N VAL A 109 -11.26 0.48 -15.71
CA VAL A 109 -12.04 1.66 -15.40
C VAL A 109 -11.35 2.93 -15.89
N PRO A 110 -12.08 3.85 -16.56
CA PRO A 110 -11.56 5.14 -16.97
C PRO A 110 -11.31 6.05 -15.75
N VAL A 111 -10.29 6.89 -15.86
CA VAL A 111 -9.93 7.88 -14.85
C VAL A 111 -10.53 9.24 -15.22
N TYR A 112 -11.08 9.93 -14.23
CA TYR A 112 -11.68 11.25 -14.34
C TYR A 112 -10.88 12.27 -13.54
N LEU A 113 -10.91 13.54 -13.96
CA LEU A 113 -10.26 14.64 -13.23
C LEU A 113 -11.03 15.02 -11.95
N ARG A 114 -12.36 14.87 -11.97
CA ARG A 114 -13.29 15.17 -10.88
C ARG A 114 -14.39 14.10 -10.85
N PRO A 115 -15.19 13.98 -9.78
CA PRO A 115 -16.31 13.05 -9.70
C PRO A 115 -17.48 13.50 -10.60
N ASP A 116 -17.22 13.55 -11.90
CA ASP A 116 -18.13 14.00 -12.96
C ASP A 116 -17.78 13.30 -14.26
N LEU A 117 -18.76 12.66 -14.91
CA LEU A 117 -18.62 11.89 -16.14
C LEU A 117 -18.08 12.72 -17.32
N LEU A 118 -18.30 14.02 -17.33
CA LEU A 118 -17.81 14.92 -18.38
C LEU A 118 -16.30 15.21 -18.28
N THR A 119 -15.65 14.76 -17.21
CA THR A 119 -14.23 15.00 -16.95
C THR A 119 -13.35 13.78 -17.20
N ILE A 120 -13.81 12.86 -18.05
CA ILE A 120 -13.08 11.66 -18.44
C ILE A 120 -11.72 12.02 -19.07
N THR A 121 -10.71 11.23 -18.77
CA THR A 121 -9.36 11.36 -19.35
C THR A 121 -9.08 10.21 -20.33
N ASP A 122 -7.92 10.25 -20.98
CA ASP A 122 -7.37 9.16 -21.79
C ASP A 122 -6.71 8.03 -20.96
N ARG A 123 -6.80 8.12 -19.63
CA ARG A 123 -6.18 7.16 -18.71
C ARG A 123 -7.20 6.15 -18.21
N THR A 124 -6.76 4.90 -18.10
CA THR A 124 -7.52 3.80 -17.48
C THR A 124 -6.68 3.13 -16.38
N LEU A 125 -7.33 2.55 -15.38
CA LEU A 125 -6.73 1.59 -14.48
C LEU A 125 -7.00 0.18 -14.99
N GLU A 126 -6.00 -0.66 -14.88
CA GLU A 126 -6.07 -2.05 -15.31
C GLU A 126 -6.56 -2.95 -14.16
N VAL A 127 -7.15 -4.09 -14.52
CA VAL A 127 -7.56 -5.11 -13.53
C VAL A 127 -6.35 -5.56 -12.72
N MET A 128 -6.57 -5.84 -11.44
CA MET A 128 -5.55 -6.17 -10.41
C MET A 128 -4.59 -5.02 -10.06
N GLU A 129 -4.77 -3.80 -10.59
CA GLU A 129 -3.96 -2.66 -10.14
C GLU A 129 -4.27 -2.31 -8.69
N ILE A 130 -3.24 -2.25 -7.83
CA ILE A 130 -3.36 -1.84 -6.43
C ILE A 130 -3.32 -0.33 -6.35
N ILE A 131 -4.26 0.24 -5.62
CA ILE A 131 -4.40 1.69 -5.43
C ILE A 131 -4.53 2.03 -3.95
N ALA A 132 -4.18 3.27 -3.60
CA ALA A 132 -4.51 3.88 -2.32
C ALA A 132 -5.76 4.75 -2.49
N VAL A 133 -6.82 4.44 -1.75
CA VAL A 133 -8.07 5.20 -1.71
C VAL A 133 -7.91 6.32 -0.69
N ILE A 134 -7.97 7.57 -1.17
CA ILE A 134 -7.83 8.78 -0.36
C ILE A 134 -9.19 9.27 0.14
N LYS A 135 -10.21 9.19 -0.73
CA LYS A 135 -11.55 9.71 -0.42
C LYS A 135 -12.62 8.90 -1.15
N LYS A 136 -13.72 8.64 -0.44
CA LYS A 136 -14.97 8.13 -1.02
C LYS A 136 -16.00 9.25 -1.04
N SER A 137 -16.70 9.43 -2.16
CA SER A 137 -17.75 10.44 -2.34
C SER A 137 -18.85 9.88 -3.24
N ASP A 138 -19.96 9.45 -2.64
CA ASP A 138 -21.04 8.73 -3.31
C ASP A 138 -20.49 7.54 -4.11
N ASP A 139 -20.76 7.49 -5.42
CA ASP A 139 -20.29 6.45 -6.34
C ASP A 139 -18.85 6.67 -6.85
N TRP A 140 -18.09 7.58 -6.25
CA TRP A 140 -16.76 7.96 -6.70
C TRP A 140 -15.69 7.72 -5.67
N ILE A 141 -14.52 7.32 -6.16
CA ILE A 141 -13.30 7.11 -5.38
C ILE A 141 -12.23 8.07 -5.89
N ASN A 142 -11.66 8.86 -4.99
CA ASN A 142 -10.39 9.53 -5.24
C ASN A 142 -9.24 8.61 -4.85
N PHE A 143 -8.30 8.38 -5.75
CA PHE A 143 -7.25 7.41 -5.59
C PHE A 143 -5.86 7.97 -5.92
N TYR A 144 -4.83 7.27 -5.44
CA TYR A 144 -3.45 7.39 -5.88
C TYR A 144 -2.87 6.01 -6.22
N SER A 145 -2.11 5.93 -7.34
CA SER A 145 -1.38 4.73 -7.76
C SER A 145 0.04 5.11 -8.15
N ALA A 146 1.03 4.30 -7.79
CA ALA A 146 2.42 4.49 -8.20
C ALA A 146 2.67 4.13 -9.66
N LYS A 147 1.85 3.25 -10.25
CA LYS A 147 1.96 2.85 -11.65
C LYS A 147 1.70 4.07 -12.54
N LYS A 148 2.78 4.67 -13.10
CA LYS A 148 2.77 5.89 -13.92
C LYS A 148 2.30 7.14 -13.16
N ILE A 149 2.49 7.20 -11.84
CA ILE A 149 2.11 8.33 -10.96
C ILE A 149 0.70 8.81 -11.33
N ARG A 150 -0.28 7.99 -11.06
CA ARG A 150 -1.67 8.29 -11.39
C ARG A 150 -2.43 8.72 -10.14
N ASN A 151 -3.20 9.75 -10.27
CA ASN A 151 -4.24 10.16 -9.35
C ASN A 151 -5.45 10.60 -10.13
N GLY A 152 -6.61 10.62 -9.51
CA GLY A 152 -7.85 11.03 -10.13
C GLY A 152 -9.06 10.44 -9.42
N TRP A 153 -10.14 10.33 -10.16
CA TRP A 153 -11.40 9.77 -9.69
C TRP A 153 -11.81 8.61 -10.58
N ILE A 154 -12.37 7.59 -9.98
CA ILE A 154 -12.96 6.42 -10.65
C ILE A 154 -14.30 6.08 -10.03
N LYS A 155 -15.09 5.23 -10.68
CA LYS A 155 -16.32 4.68 -10.10
C LYS A 155 -16.00 3.65 -9.01
N SER A 156 -16.75 3.71 -7.90
CA SER A 156 -16.53 2.85 -6.74
C SER A 156 -16.83 1.37 -7.02
N GLU A 157 -17.71 1.07 -7.96
CA GLU A 157 -18.04 -0.30 -8.38
C GLU A 157 -16.88 -1.04 -9.06
N ALA A 158 -15.84 -0.31 -9.47
CA ALA A 158 -14.69 -0.86 -10.17
C ALA A 158 -13.58 -1.37 -9.24
N ILE A 159 -13.76 -1.31 -7.92
CA ILE A 159 -12.74 -1.73 -6.96
C ILE A 159 -13.29 -2.69 -5.91
N SER A 160 -12.38 -3.46 -5.31
CA SER A 160 -12.60 -4.18 -4.06
C SER A 160 -11.64 -3.69 -2.99
N ASP A 161 -12.14 -3.47 -1.77
CA ASP A 161 -11.33 -3.20 -0.57
C ASP A 161 -11.26 -4.44 0.35
N ASN A 162 -11.72 -5.60 -0.16
CA ASN A 162 -11.56 -6.88 0.52
C ASN A 162 -10.08 -7.28 0.55
N ILE A 163 -9.56 -7.58 1.73
CA ILE A 163 -8.17 -7.97 1.93
C ILE A 163 -7.78 -9.24 1.17
N GLU A 164 -8.70 -10.17 0.98
CA GLU A 164 -8.46 -11.41 0.24
C GLU A 164 -8.29 -11.14 -1.25
N ASP A 165 -9.09 -10.25 -1.84
CA ASP A 165 -8.95 -9.83 -3.23
C ASP A 165 -7.62 -9.10 -3.46
N ILE A 166 -7.23 -8.21 -2.53
CA ILE A 166 -5.95 -7.51 -2.58
C ILE A 166 -4.77 -8.50 -2.49
N ALA A 167 -4.82 -9.44 -1.53
CA ALA A 167 -3.79 -10.43 -1.35
C ALA A 167 -3.66 -11.36 -2.57
N PHE A 168 -4.79 -11.79 -3.12
CA PHE A 168 -4.82 -12.59 -4.34
C PHE A 168 -4.22 -11.86 -5.53
N ALA A 169 -4.61 -10.60 -5.76
CA ALA A 169 -4.08 -9.80 -6.86
C ALA A 169 -2.56 -9.59 -6.76
N LEU A 170 -2.05 -9.31 -5.55
CA LEU A 170 -0.60 -9.19 -5.31
C LEU A 170 0.14 -10.50 -5.60
N TYR A 171 -0.40 -11.63 -5.16
CA TYR A 171 0.15 -12.95 -5.43
C TYR A 171 0.13 -13.27 -6.93
N ALA A 172 -1.02 -13.08 -7.60
CA ALA A 172 -1.18 -13.33 -9.03
C ALA A 172 -0.24 -12.45 -9.86
N MET A 173 -0.20 -11.14 -9.60
CA MET A 173 0.68 -10.22 -10.30
C MET A 173 2.16 -10.57 -10.16
N ARG A 174 2.60 -11.08 -9.01
CA ARG A 174 3.99 -11.51 -8.83
C ARG A 174 4.34 -12.61 -9.82
N ILE A 175 3.51 -13.64 -9.95
CA ILE A 175 3.74 -14.77 -10.85
C ILE A 175 3.59 -14.36 -12.32
N LEU A 176 2.54 -13.60 -12.66
CA LEU A 176 2.29 -13.17 -14.03
C LEU A 176 3.41 -12.27 -14.58
N ASN A 177 4.00 -11.42 -13.72
CA ASN A 177 5.06 -10.49 -14.11
C ASN A 177 6.48 -11.11 -14.07
N GLU A 178 6.63 -12.36 -13.63
CA GLU A 178 7.92 -13.05 -13.70
C GLU A 178 8.40 -13.15 -15.14
N LYS A 179 9.63 -12.67 -15.38
CA LYS A 179 10.29 -12.74 -16.69
C LYS A 179 10.93 -14.12 -16.84
N ASN A 180 10.15 -15.10 -17.25
CA ASN A 180 10.57 -16.46 -17.56
C ASN A 180 9.81 -16.95 -18.79
N ASP A 181 10.26 -18.06 -19.38
CA ASP A 181 9.68 -18.67 -20.59
C ASP A 181 8.45 -19.56 -20.29
N ILE A 182 7.87 -19.47 -19.08
CA ILE A 182 6.69 -20.25 -18.71
C ILE A 182 5.48 -19.67 -19.43
N PRO A 183 4.70 -20.50 -20.18
CA PRO A 183 3.49 -20.07 -20.85
C PRO A 183 2.47 -19.44 -19.87
N LEU A 184 1.71 -18.47 -20.36
CA LEU A 184 0.73 -17.78 -19.54
C LEU A 184 -0.29 -18.74 -18.90
N ALA A 185 -0.76 -19.74 -19.65
CA ALA A 185 -1.69 -20.74 -19.14
C ALA A 185 -1.12 -21.52 -17.94
N ASP A 186 0.18 -21.89 -17.99
CA ASP A 186 0.85 -22.63 -16.92
C ASP A 186 1.08 -21.76 -15.68
N LYS A 187 1.36 -20.46 -15.87
CA LYS A 187 1.42 -19.48 -14.77
C LYS A 187 0.08 -19.38 -14.07
N ILE A 188 -1.02 -19.27 -14.84
CA ILE A 188 -2.38 -19.21 -14.29
C ILE A 188 -2.73 -20.52 -13.59
N ASP A 189 -2.42 -21.68 -14.16
CA ASP A 189 -2.64 -22.99 -13.51
C ASP A 189 -1.91 -23.05 -12.15
N SER A 190 -0.69 -22.51 -12.07
CA SER A 190 0.07 -22.41 -10.81
C SER A 190 -0.60 -21.47 -9.79
N ILE A 191 -1.09 -20.31 -10.24
CA ILE A 191 -1.81 -19.36 -9.38
C ILE A 191 -3.06 -20.02 -8.79
N LEU A 192 -3.88 -20.64 -9.62
CA LEU A 192 -5.14 -21.27 -9.21
C LEU A 192 -4.91 -22.48 -8.30
N LYS A 193 -3.87 -23.30 -8.58
CA LYS A 193 -3.52 -24.48 -7.78
C LYS A 193 -3.10 -24.14 -6.34
N TYR A 194 -2.34 -23.06 -6.16
CA TYR A 194 -1.80 -22.64 -4.85
C TYR A 194 -2.56 -21.46 -4.26
N ASN A 195 -3.75 -21.16 -4.77
CA ASN A 195 -4.59 -20.09 -4.28
C ASN A 195 -5.12 -20.39 -2.86
N LEU A 196 -4.80 -19.49 -1.94
CA LEU A 196 -5.29 -19.52 -0.56
C LEU A 196 -6.64 -18.80 -0.40
N HIS A 197 -7.13 -18.12 -1.45
CA HIS A 197 -8.35 -17.31 -1.45
C HIS A 197 -9.26 -17.72 -2.62
N PRO A 198 -9.91 -18.90 -2.56
CA PRO A 198 -10.67 -19.44 -3.68
C PRO A 198 -11.90 -18.60 -4.05
N ASP A 199 -12.39 -17.78 -3.13
CA ASP A 199 -13.54 -16.90 -3.32
C ASP A 199 -13.14 -15.49 -3.83
N ALA A 200 -11.84 -15.25 -4.08
CA ALA A 200 -11.40 -13.99 -4.62
C ALA A 200 -12.02 -13.73 -6.00
N VAL A 201 -12.45 -12.47 -6.23
CA VAL A 201 -13.17 -12.04 -7.43
C VAL A 201 -12.44 -12.34 -8.75
N PHE A 202 -11.12 -12.50 -8.71
CA PHE A 202 -10.28 -12.72 -9.88
C PHE A 202 -10.16 -14.18 -10.32
N VAL A 203 -10.62 -15.13 -9.52
CA VAL A 203 -10.48 -16.58 -9.83
C VAL A 203 -11.16 -16.91 -11.15
N SER A 204 -12.42 -16.53 -11.32
CA SER A 204 -13.18 -16.76 -12.55
C SER A 204 -12.57 -16.06 -13.77
N LEU A 205 -12.04 -14.85 -13.59
CA LEU A 205 -11.35 -14.11 -14.65
C LEU A 205 -10.10 -14.86 -15.12
N LEU A 206 -9.28 -15.34 -14.19
CA LEU A 206 -8.08 -16.09 -14.54
C LEU A 206 -8.41 -17.43 -15.22
N GLU A 207 -9.46 -18.11 -14.79
CA GLU A 207 -9.93 -19.33 -15.46
C GLU A 207 -10.35 -19.06 -16.91
N GLU A 208 -11.07 -17.98 -17.18
CA GLU A 208 -11.47 -17.58 -18.53
C GLU A 208 -10.24 -17.26 -19.41
N ILE A 209 -9.28 -16.49 -18.88
CA ILE A 209 -8.04 -16.16 -19.58
C ILE A 209 -7.25 -17.43 -19.91
N ARG A 210 -7.13 -18.36 -18.96
CA ARG A 210 -6.46 -19.64 -19.13
C ARG A 210 -7.04 -20.45 -20.28
N GLU A 211 -8.37 -20.59 -20.33
CA GLU A 211 -9.04 -21.37 -21.37
C GLU A 211 -8.85 -20.74 -22.77
N LYS A 212 -8.99 -19.40 -22.86
CA LYS A 212 -8.71 -18.67 -24.10
C LYS A 212 -7.27 -18.86 -24.59
N GLU A 213 -6.32 -18.84 -23.68
CA GLU A 213 -4.91 -19.02 -24.03
C GLU A 213 -4.61 -20.45 -24.48
N LYS A 214 -5.16 -21.47 -23.82
CA LYS A 214 -5.05 -22.87 -24.23
C LYS A 214 -5.66 -23.10 -25.61
N GLU A 215 -6.77 -22.49 -25.93
CA GLU A 215 -7.41 -22.57 -27.25
C GLU A 215 -6.55 -21.89 -28.34
N ARG A 216 -6.02 -20.71 -28.03
CA ARG A 216 -5.08 -19.98 -28.93
C ARG A 216 -3.86 -20.84 -29.30
N LEU A 217 -3.20 -21.45 -28.32
CA LEU A 217 -2.04 -22.32 -28.53
C LEU A 217 -2.39 -23.56 -29.37
N LYS A 218 -3.56 -24.13 -29.16
CA LYS A 218 -4.05 -25.27 -29.94
C LYS A 218 -4.26 -24.93 -31.43
N ILE A 219 -4.82 -23.76 -31.69
CA ILE A 219 -5.02 -23.26 -33.06
C ILE A 219 -3.66 -23.01 -33.73
N GLU A 220 -2.70 -22.39 -33.03
CA GLU A 220 -1.37 -22.11 -33.52
C GLU A 220 -0.61 -23.41 -33.90
N GLU A 221 -0.70 -24.44 -33.06
CA GLU A 221 -0.13 -25.73 -33.32
C GLU A 221 -0.69 -26.40 -34.59
N ILE A 222 -2.04 -26.36 -34.76
CA ILE A 222 -2.71 -26.88 -35.96
C ILE A 222 -2.25 -26.12 -37.23
N VAL A 223 -2.13 -24.81 -37.16
CA VAL A 223 -1.65 -24.02 -38.30
C VAL A 223 -0.23 -24.38 -38.69
N ILE A 224 0.66 -24.54 -37.71
CA ILE A 224 2.04 -24.94 -37.92
C ILE A 224 2.12 -26.35 -38.54
N GLN A 225 1.34 -27.31 -38.07
CA GLN A 225 1.27 -28.67 -38.59
C GLN A 225 0.81 -28.69 -40.07
N ASN A 226 -0.27 -27.96 -40.38
CA ASN A 226 -0.80 -27.84 -41.73
C ASN A 226 0.22 -27.17 -42.69
N PHE A 227 0.95 -26.15 -42.20
CA PHE A 227 1.99 -25.51 -43.00
C PHE A 227 3.15 -26.45 -43.33
N ARG A 228 3.56 -27.30 -42.39
CA ARG A 228 4.61 -28.31 -42.65
C ARG A 228 4.17 -29.38 -43.65
N GLN A 229 2.91 -29.87 -43.52
CA GLN A 229 2.39 -30.88 -44.44
C GLN A 229 2.20 -30.40 -45.88
N ASN A 230 2.03 -29.10 -46.09
CA ASN A 230 1.85 -28.53 -47.43
C ASN A 230 3.17 -28.14 -48.11
N ASN A 231 4.30 -28.21 -47.43
CA ASN A 231 5.63 -27.86 -47.96
C ASN A 231 6.61 -29.06 -48.06
N ASP A 232 6.18 -30.26 -47.65
CA ASP A 232 6.86 -31.53 -47.89
C ASP A 232 6.22 -32.26 -49.09
#